data_1d208af1aba6b06031574a6f15c45e4b
#
_entry.id   1d208af1aba6b06031574a6f15c45e4b
#
_cell.length_a   1.000
_cell.length_b   1.000
_cell.length_c   1.000
_cell.angle_alpha   90.00
_cell.angle_beta   90.00
_cell.angle_gamma   90.00
#
_symmetry.space_group_name_H-M   'P 1'
#
loop_
_entity.id
_entity.type
_entity.pdbx_description
1 polymer ?
#
loop_
_entity_poly.entity_id
_entity_poly.type
_entity_poly.pdbx_seq_one_letter_code
_entity_poly.pdbx_strand_id
1 'polypeptide(L)'
;MSHRYEIKLAAQMAEASYSGRSNASLAAAWRDGLDQHDVQAIFLKGDILLIPGSNSVMDYLKFNLRVLNIGGTRYRLSDEHTEKGASGTVWHQGFLHHAKVIYDWLERQRYKPKFIIGHSLGAAATQILVRTYGVPGIAFAAPRPRRSRGAIKHSELCLCVNRDDDMVCDLPGTFHHMGRVHRARAARSVFGPDHSMKHYRKVIDEQQTGGHLHRHWPS
;
A
#
# COMPACT_ATOMS: atom_id res chain seq x y z
N MET A 1 -6.79 23.28 0.94
CA MET A 1 -6.86 22.67 -0.42
C MET A 1 -6.48 21.20 -0.29
N SER A 2 -7.34 20.30 -0.72
CA SER A 2 -7.03 18.86 -0.76
C SER A 2 -5.88 18.64 -1.75
N HIS A 3 -4.76 18.05 -1.29
CA HIS A 3 -3.66 17.70 -2.17
C HIS A 3 -4.11 16.57 -3.11
N ARG A 4 -4.30 16.88 -4.38
CA ARG A 4 -4.59 15.90 -5.43
C ARG A 4 -3.28 15.36 -5.98
N TYR A 5 -3.20 14.06 -6.18
CA TYR A 5 -2.03 13.40 -6.73
C TYR A 5 -2.40 12.62 -7.99
N GLU A 6 -1.57 12.66 -9.02
CA GLU A 6 -1.80 11.91 -10.25
C GLU A 6 -1.54 10.42 -10.01
N ILE A 7 -2.53 9.57 -10.32
CA ILE A 7 -2.48 8.13 -10.03
C ILE A 7 -1.35 7.44 -10.84
N LYS A 8 -1.13 7.85 -12.08
CA LYS A 8 -0.01 7.33 -12.91
C LYS A 8 1.35 7.66 -12.29
N LEU A 9 1.53 8.89 -11.83
CA LEU A 9 2.77 9.30 -11.17
C LEU A 9 2.96 8.54 -9.85
N ALA A 10 1.90 8.35 -9.06
CA ALA A 10 1.96 7.53 -7.86
C ALA A 10 2.37 6.08 -8.18
N ALA A 11 1.86 5.48 -9.25
CA ALA A 11 2.24 4.14 -9.67
C ALA A 11 3.70 4.06 -10.15
N GLN A 12 4.21 5.09 -10.84
CA GLN A 12 5.61 5.21 -11.23
C GLN A 12 6.53 5.30 -10.00
N MET A 13 6.13 6.08 -9.00
CA MET A 13 6.88 6.20 -7.74
C MET A 13 6.87 4.88 -6.96
N ALA A 14 5.73 4.19 -6.89
CA ALA A 14 5.63 2.89 -6.26
C ALA A 14 6.53 1.85 -6.94
N GLU A 15 6.65 1.85 -8.28
CA GLU A 15 7.61 0.99 -8.99
C GLU A 15 9.06 1.39 -8.70
N ALA A 16 9.37 2.70 -8.78
CA ALA A 16 10.70 3.22 -8.53
C ALA A 16 11.22 2.93 -7.12
N SER A 17 10.32 2.76 -6.13
CA SER A 17 10.69 2.47 -4.74
C SER A 17 11.52 1.19 -4.60
N TYR A 18 11.31 0.21 -5.46
CA TYR A 18 12.09 -1.05 -5.49
C TYR A 18 13.53 -0.89 -5.96
N SER A 19 13.80 0.16 -6.72
CA SER A 19 15.16 0.54 -7.14
C SER A 19 15.85 1.47 -6.15
N GLY A 20 15.11 2.02 -5.20
CA GLY A 20 15.64 2.94 -4.20
C GLY A 20 16.37 4.12 -4.82
N ARG A 21 17.52 4.50 -4.26
CA ARG A 21 18.33 5.62 -4.75
C ARG A 21 19.00 5.40 -6.11
N SER A 22 19.00 4.18 -6.65
CA SER A 22 19.48 3.96 -8.02
C SER A 22 18.52 4.51 -9.10
N ASN A 23 17.27 4.76 -8.75
CA ASN A 23 16.37 5.52 -9.61
C ASN A 23 16.62 7.02 -9.47
N ALA A 24 17.10 7.68 -10.53
CA ALA A 24 17.51 9.09 -10.50
C ALA A 24 16.39 10.05 -10.10
N SER A 25 15.17 9.84 -10.60
CA SER A 25 14.02 10.70 -10.26
C SER A 25 13.64 10.56 -8.77
N LEU A 26 13.66 9.34 -8.24
CA LEU A 26 13.39 9.08 -6.84
C LEU A 26 14.51 9.64 -5.96
N ALA A 27 15.78 9.47 -6.35
CA ALA A 27 16.93 10.01 -5.64
C ALA A 27 16.89 11.54 -5.52
N ALA A 28 16.49 12.24 -6.57
CA ALA A 28 16.33 13.70 -6.56
C ALA A 28 15.23 14.20 -5.60
N ALA A 29 14.18 13.38 -5.41
CA ALA A 29 13.08 13.67 -4.49
C ALA A 29 13.31 13.13 -3.06
N TRP A 30 14.32 12.31 -2.84
CA TRP A 30 14.59 11.64 -1.57
C TRP A 30 14.92 12.62 -0.46
N ARG A 31 14.25 12.49 0.67
CA ARG A 31 14.57 13.25 1.89
C ARG A 31 15.15 12.33 2.96
N ASP A 32 14.48 11.20 3.24
CA ASP A 32 14.92 10.24 4.24
C ASP A 32 14.37 8.84 3.94
N GLY A 33 14.86 7.80 4.61
CA GLY A 33 14.42 6.43 4.42
C GLY A 33 14.54 5.58 5.68
N LEU A 34 13.56 4.71 5.86
CA LEU A 34 13.56 3.61 6.82
C LEU A 34 13.90 2.31 6.09
N ASP A 35 14.85 1.57 6.63
CA ASP A 35 15.14 0.19 6.23
C ASP A 35 15.53 -0.59 7.50
N GLN A 36 14.56 -1.27 8.08
CA GLN A 36 14.72 -1.97 9.34
C GLN A 36 13.88 -3.25 9.36
N HIS A 37 14.56 -4.41 9.49
CA HIS A 37 13.89 -5.70 9.70
C HIS A 37 12.72 -5.97 8.73
N ASP A 38 12.98 -5.89 7.44
CA ASP A 38 12.00 -6.08 6.35
C ASP A 38 10.90 -4.99 6.27
N VAL A 39 10.99 -3.92 7.07
CA VAL A 39 10.12 -2.75 6.96
C VAL A 39 10.85 -1.63 6.25
N GLN A 40 10.36 -1.23 5.10
CA GLN A 40 10.93 -0.15 4.29
C GLN A 40 9.93 0.96 4.09
N ALA A 41 10.39 2.20 4.16
CA ALA A 41 9.63 3.38 3.81
C ALA A 41 10.56 4.51 3.35
N ILE A 42 10.06 5.36 2.47
CA ILE A 42 10.81 6.49 1.91
C ILE A 42 9.98 7.75 2.13
N PHE A 43 10.59 8.77 2.72
CA PHE A 43 9.99 10.07 2.85
C PHE A 43 10.59 11.02 1.82
N LEU A 44 9.73 11.60 0.98
CA LEU A 44 10.13 12.42 -0.16
C LEU A 44 9.89 13.90 0.12
N LYS A 45 10.56 14.75 -0.65
CA LYS A 45 10.24 16.18 -0.75
C LYS A 45 8.75 16.34 -1.11
N GLY A 46 8.10 17.36 -0.55
CA GLY A 46 6.65 17.54 -0.71
C GLY A 46 5.81 16.73 0.29
N ASP A 47 6.49 16.13 1.30
CA ASP A 47 5.86 15.38 2.39
C ASP A 47 5.06 14.15 1.90
N ILE A 48 5.61 13.44 0.92
CA ILE A 48 5.06 12.20 0.39
C ILE A 48 5.73 11.02 1.09
N LEU A 49 4.91 10.15 1.67
CA LEU A 49 5.36 8.87 2.21
C LEU A 49 5.17 7.77 1.15
N LEU A 50 6.24 7.09 0.80
CA LEU A 50 6.25 5.99 -0.16
C LEU A 50 6.65 4.69 0.54
N ILE A 51 5.81 3.66 0.44
CA ILE A 51 5.98 2.40 1.15
C ILE A 51 6.02 1.25 0.13
N PRO A 52 7.20 0.71 -0.18
CA PRO A 52 7.32 -0.47 -1.03
C PRO A 52 6.71 -1.71 -0.38
N GLY A 53 6.42 -2.71 -1.18
CA GLY A 53 6.20 -4.05 -0.68
C GLY A 53 7.53 -4.69 -0.26
N SER A 54 7.46 -5.76 0.52
CA SER A 54 8.63 -6.56 0.82
C SER A 54 9.07 -7.36 -0.42
N ASN A 55 10.37 -7.40 -0.72
CA ASN A 55 10.92 -8.26 -1.77
C ASN A 55 10.65 -9.76 -1.48
N SER A 56 10.57 -10.13 -0.20
CA SER A 56 10.24 -11.48 0.22
C SER A 56 8.77 -11.86 -0.05
N VAL A 57 7.84 -10.89 -0.14
CA VAL A 57 6.43 -11.18 -0.46
C VAL A 57 6.29 -11.80 -1.85
N MET A 58 7.11 -11.40 -2.83
CA MET A 58 7.10 -12.01 -4.17
C MET A 58 7.55 -13.48 -4.15
N ASP A 59 8.49 -13.84 -3.29
CA ASP A 59 8.91 -15.22 -3.12
C ASP A 59 7.88 -16.03 -2.32
N TYR A 60 7.21 -15.41 -1.35
CA TYR A 60 6.11 -16.02 -0.59
C TYR A 60 4.88 -16.28 -1.47
N LEU A 61 4.57 -15.38 -2.40
CA LEU A 61 3.46 -15.55 -3.35
C LEU A 61 3.66 -16.77 -4.27
N LYS A 62 4.92 -17.09 -4.59
CA LYS A 62 5.26 -18.27 -5.42
C LYS A 62 5.17 -19.58 -4.67
N PHE A 63 5.38 -19.59 -3.35
CA PHE A 63 5.59 -20.83 -2.60
C PHE A 63 4.59 -21.12 -1.48
N ASN A 64 4.02 -20.14 -0.79
CA ASN A 64 2.97 -20.35 0.24
C ASN A 64 2.48 -19.02 0.84
N LEU A 65 1.38 -18.53 0.41
CA LEU A 65 0.66 -17.31 0.81
C LEU A 65 0.30 -17.16 2.31
N ARG A 66 0.99 -17.86 3.22
CA ARG A 66 0.51 -17.99 4.61
C ARG A 66 1.33 -17.27 5.66
N VAL A 67 2.52 -16.77 5.34
CA VAL A 67 3.40 -16.17 6.36
C VAL A 67 4.01 -14.86 5.86
N LEU A 68 3.95 -13.82 6.67
CA LEU A 68 4.63 -12.54 6.47
C LEU A 68 5.74 -12.39 7.51
N ASN A 69 6.95 -12.03 7.09
CA ASN A 69 7.99 -11.55 8.00
C ASN A 69 7.92 -10.03 8.09
N ILE A 70 7.72 -9.51 9.28
CA ILE A 70 7.63 -8.08 9.54
C ILE A 70 8.34 -7.78 10.85
N GLY A 71 9.34 -6.92 10.82
CA GLY A 71 10.07 -6.52 12.02
C GLY A 71 10.74 -7.69 12.74
N GLY A 72 11.22 -8.73 12.00
CA GLY A 72 11.79 -9.94 12.57
C GLY A 72 10.77 -10.94 13.13
N THR A 73 9.47 -10.67 13.02
CA THR A 73 8.39 -11.53 13.51
C THR A 73 7.61 -12.16 12.36
N ARG A 74 7.26 -13.44 12.49
CA ARG A 74 6.46 -14.18 11.52
C ARG A 74 4.97 -14.05 11.83
N TYR A 75 4.18 -13.57 10.88
CA TYR A 75 2.73 -13.48 10.97
C TYR A 75 2.08 -14.37 9.93
N ARG A 76 1.10 -15.18 10.34
CA ARG A 76 0.26 -15.91 9.38
C ARG A 76 -0.79 -14.98 8.82
N LEU A 77 -1.06 -15.04 7.52
CA LEU A 77 -2.23 -14.42 6.88
C LEU A 77 -3.50 -15.23 7.19
N SER A 78 -3.75 -15.48 8.48
CA SER A 78 -4.93 -16.17 8.96
C SER A 78 -5.85 -15.20 9.67
N ASP A 79 -7.13 -15.56 9.76
CA ASP A 79 -8.19 -14.74 10.34
C ASP A 79 -8.07 -14.56 11.87
N GLU A 80 -7.17 -15.31 12.50
CA GLU A 80 -7.01 -15.37 13.95
C GLU A 80 -6.11 -14.27 14.51
N HIS A 81 -5.20 -13.74 13.71
CA HIS A 81 -4.20 -12.77 14.15
C HIS A 81 -4.72 -11.33 14.02
N THR A 82 -5.49 -10.90 15.01
CA THR A 82 -6.02 -9.53 15.07
C THR A 82 -5.46 -8.74 16.24
N GLU A 83 -5.32 -7.44 16.06
CA GLU A 83 -4.94 -6.49 17.11
C GLU A 83 -5.76 -5.20 16.96
N LYS A 84 -6.19 -4.65 18.13
CA LYS A 84 -6.89 -3.38 18.17
C LYS A 84 -5.89 -2.24 18.16
N GLY A 85 -5.93 -1.41 17.11
CA GLY A 85 -5.14 -0.19 17.06
C GLY A 85 -5.65 0.89 18.02
N ALA A 86 -4.85 1.93 18.24
CA ALA A 86 -5.18 3.06 19.12
C ALA A 86 -6.52 3.75 18.76
N SER A 87 -6.92 3.71 17.49
CA SER A 87 -8.21 4.25 17.02
C SER A 87 -9.42 3.37 17.35
N GLY A 88 -9.23 2.22 18.00
CA GLY A 88 -10.27 1.24 18.27
C GLY A 88 -10.59 0.29 17.11
N THR A 89 -10.03 0.54 15.91
CA THR A 89 -10.20 -0.35 14.75
C THR A 89 -9.40 -1.62 14.93
N VAL A 90 -10.01 -2.76 14.57
CA VAL A 90 -9.36 -4.08 14.63
C VAL A 90 -8.72 -4.37 13.27
N TRP A 91 -7.42 -4.62 13.29
CA TRP A 91 -6.59 -4.88 12.12
C TRP A 91 -5.97 -6.28 12.17
N HIS A 92 -5.49 -6.75 11.03
CA HIS A 92 -4.57 -7.88 10.99
C HIS A 92 -3.26 -7.48 11.68
N GLN A 93 -2.82 -8.28 12.64
CA GLN A 93 -1.70 -7.97 13.55
C GLN A 93 -0.41 -7.63 12.79
N GLY A 94 -0.03 -8.43 11.79
CA GLY A 94 1.17 -8.19 11.01
C GLY A 94 1.13 -6.87 10.22
N PHE A 95 -0.01 -6.55 9.60
CA PHE A 95 -0.16 -5.28 8.88
C PHE A 95 -0.14 -4.07 9.82
N LEU A 96 -0.75 -4.22 11.00
CA LEU A 96 -0.69 -3.17 12.03
C LEU A 96 0.74 -2.96 12.54
N HIS A 97 1.48 -4.06 12.79
CA HIS A 97 2.89 -3.96 13.21
C HIS A 97 3.72 -3.22 12.15
N HIS A 98 3.59 -3.59 10.86
CA HIS A 98 4.28 -2.89 9.77
C HIS A 98 3.99 -1.39 9.78
N ALA A 99 2.70 -1.02 9.88
CA ALA A 99 2.30 0.39 9.95
C ALA A 99 2.83 1.10 11.22
N LYS A 100 2.88 0.42 12.37
CA LYS A 100 3.41 0.98 13.64
C LYS A 100 4.91 1.28 13.53
N VAL A 101 5.72 0.39 12.97
CA VAL A 101 7.16 0.63 12.77
C VAL A 101 7.40 1.89 11.92
N ILE A 102 6.62 2.06 10.84
CA ILE A 102 6.69 3.25 9.99
C ILE A 102 6.21 4.49 10.75
N TYR A 103 5.10 4.39 11.47
CA TYR A 103 4.56 5.47 12.28
C TYR A 103 5.57 5.97 13.32
N ASP A 104 6.20 5.06 14.07
CA ASP A 104 7.18 5.39 15.09
C ASP A 104 8.43 6.06 14.49
N TRP A 105 8.86 5.62 13.29
CA TRP A 105 9.92 6.31 12.58
C TRP A 105 9.53 7.73 12.18
N LEU A 106 8.34 7.93 11.60
CA LEU A 106 7.84 9.26 11.22
C LEU A 106 7.74 10.20 12.42
N GLU A 107 7.26 9.72 13.57
CA GLU A 107 7.15 10.52 14.79
C GLU A 107 8.54 10.88 15.35
N ARG A 108 9.52 9.94 15.36
CA ARG A 108 10.91 10.24 15.77
C ARG A 108 11.56 11.30 14.89
N GLN A 109 11.31 11.26 13.58
CA GLN A 109 11.83 12.22 12.60
C GLN A 109 11.00 13.51 12.53
N ARG A 110 9.87 13.57 13.22
CA ARG A 110 8.90 14.67 13.16
C ARG A 110 8.37 14.92 11.74
N TYR A 111 8.24 13.85 10.95
CA TYR A 111 7.67 13.91 9.60
C TYR A 111 6.17 13.81 9.64
N LYS A 112 5.49 14.67 8.88
CA LYS A 112 4.03 14.67 8.73
C LYS A 112 3.70 14.48 7.25
N PRO A 113 3.32 13.27 6.83
CA PRO A 113 2.96 13.03 5.44
C PRO A 113 1.72 13.81 5.04
N LYS A 114 1.70 14.33 3.82
CA LYS A 114 0.53 14.96 3.19
C LYS A 114 -0.12 14.03 2.17
N PHE A 115 0.62 13.04 1.70
CA PHE A 115 0.15 11.99 0.80
C PHE A 115 0.89 10.69 1.05
N ILE A 116 0.20 9.54 0.93
CA ILE A 116 0.78 8.23 1.20
C ILE A 116 0.59 7.34 -0.02
N ILE A 117 1.65 6.69 -0.49
CA ILE A 117 1.65 5.76 -1.61
C ILE A 117 2.22 4.43 -1.14
N GLY A 118 1.54 3.32 -1.44
CA GLY A 118 2.07 2.01 -1.09
C GLY A 118 1.72 0.93 -2.09
N HIS A 119 2.55 -0.12 -2.09
CA HIS A 119 2.35 -1.32 -2.90
C HIS A 119 2.40 -2.58 -2.03
N SER A 120 1.53 -3.56 -2.30
CA SER A 120 1.56 -4.87 -1.65
C SER A 120 1.45 -4.77 -0.11
N LEU A 121 2.44 -5.28 0.65
CA LEU A 121 2.52 -5.10 2.10
C LEU A 121 2.52 -3.61 2.49
N GLY A 122 3.20 -2.76 1.74
CA GLY A 122 3.15 -1.31 1.90
C GLY A 122 1.77 -0.71 1.66
N ALA A 123 0.96 -1.33 0.79
CA ALA A 123 -0.42 -0.91 0.56
C ALA A 123 -1.35 -1.23 1.75
N ALA A 124 -1.08 -2.30 2.51
CA ALA A 124 -1.77 -2.55 3.78
C ALA A 124 -1.44 -1.47 4.81
N ALA A 125 -0.16 -1.13 4.97
CA ALA A 125 0.29 -0.04 5.86
C ALA A 125 -0.28 1.31 5.42
N THR A 126 -0.34 1.60 4.11
CA THR A 126 -0.95 2.82 3.57
C THR A 126 -2.39 2.99 4.05
N GLN A 127 -3.21 1.96 3.99
CA GLN A 127 -4.59 2.02 4.46
C GLN A 127 -4.68 2.38 5.95
N ILE A 128 -3.82 1.80 6.79
CA ILE A 128 -3.76 2.06 8.24
C ILE A 128 -3.26 3.49 8.52
N LEU A 129 -2.22 3.93 7.82
CA LEU A 129 -1.62 5.25 8.02
C LEU A 129 -2.49 6.39 7.47
N VAL A 130 -3.21 6.18 6.36
CA VAL A 130 -4.28 7.11 5.90
C VAL A 130 -5.32 7.31 7.00
N ARG A 131 -5.76 6.23 7.65
CA ARG A 131 -6.67 6.32 8.80
C ARG A 131 -6.08 7.13 9.96
N THR A 132 -4.79 6.95 10.21
CA THR A 132 -4.07 7.57 11.34
C THR A 132 -3.84 9.06 11.11
N TYR A 133 -3.31 9.44 9.95
CA TYR A 133 -2.93 10.83 9.65
C TYR A 133 -4.09 11.66 9.08
N GLY A 134 -5.16 11.04 8.57
CA GLY A 134 -6.26 11.76 7.92
C GLY A 134 -5.83 12.47 6.63
N VAL A 135 -4.90 11.88 5.89
CA VAL A 135 -4.38 12.40 4.62
C VAL A 135 -4.73 11.44 3.47
N PRO A 136 -4.83 11.94 2.22
CA PRO A 136 -5.11 11.06 1.10
C PRO A 136 -3.96 10.08 0.83
N GLY A 137 -4.32 8.90 0.29
CA GLY A 137 -3.35 7.89 -0.10
C GLY A 137 -3.86 6.95 -1.18
N ILE A 138 -2.91 6.32 -1.89
CA ILE A 138 -3.15 5.32 -2.92
C ILE A 138 -2.42 4.03 -2.55
N ALA A 139 -3.16 2.94 -2.52
CA ALA A 139 -2.69 1.61 -2.18
C ALA A 139 -2.82 0.70 -3.41
N PHE A 140 -1.70 0.32 -4.03
CA PHE A 140 -1.67 -0.58 -5.19
C PHE A 140 -1.48 -2.03 -4.75
N ALA A 141 -2.16 -2.97 -5.42
CA ALA A 141 -2.12 -4.40 -5.06
C ALA A 141 -2.43 -4.60 -3.57
N ALA A 142 -3.46 -3.93 -3.09
CA ALA A 142 -3.73 -3.76 -1.68
C ALA A 142 -4.38 -5.01 -1.06
N PRO A 143 -3.75 -5.66 -0.06
CA PRO A 143 -4.42 -6.68 0.74
C PRO A 143 -5.46 -6.05 1.68
N ARG A 144 -6.23 -6.89 2.37
CA ARG A 144 -7.32 -6.51 3.26
C ARG A 144 -6.84 -6.42 4.71
N PRO A 145 -6.54 -5.23 5.26
CA PRO A 145 -5.94 -5.14 6.59
C PRO A 145 -6.97 -5.14 7.74
N ARG A 146 -8.24 -4.82 7.47
CA ARG A 146 -9.25 -4.53 8.48
C ARG A 146 -10.18 -5.71 8.76
N ARG A 147 -10.35 -6.09 10.03
CA ARG A 147 -11.23 -7.20 10.44
C ARG A 147 -12.71 -6.86 10.40
N SER A 148 -13.09 -5.66 10.86
CA SER A 148 -14.50 -5.25 10.97
C SER A 148 -15.03 -4.61 9.68
N ARG A 149 -16.32 -4.82 9.41
CA ARG A 149 -17.07 -4.09 8.38
C ARG A 149 -17.54 -2.72 8.89
N GLY A 150 -18.09 -1.91 7.99
CA GLY A 150 -18.66 -0.61 8.29
C GLY A 150 -17.73 0.56 8.00
N ALA A 151 -18.28 1.76 8.04
CA ALA A 151 -17.53 2.98 7.81
C ALA A 151 -16.57 3.26 8.97
N ILE A 152 -15.37 3.71 8.64
CA ILE A 152 -14.41 4.25 9.60
C ILE A 152 -13.93 5.61 9.12
N LYS A 153 -13.54 6.45 10.07
CA LYS A 153 -13.06 7.80 9.79
C LYS A 153 -11.89 7.77 8.80
N HIS A 154 -11.90 8.66 7.82
CA HIS A 154 -10.90 8.84 6.76
C HIS A 154 -10.84 7.69 5.72
N SER A 155 -11.82 6.78 5.72
CA SER A 155 -11.85 5.72 4.69
C SER A 155 -12.03 6.30 3.28
N GLU A 156 -12.70 7.42 3.15
CA GLU A 156 -12.91 8.15 1.89
C GLU A 156 -11.61 8.72 1.29
N LEU A 157 -10.55 8.84 2.09
CA LEU A 157 -9.25 9.36 1.65
C LEU A 157 -8.33 8.28 1.07
N CYS A 158 -8.66 6.99 1.22
CA CYS A 158 -7.85 5.91 0.69
C CYS A 158 -8.43 5.36 -0.61
N LEU A 159 -7.62 5.28 -1.65
CA LEU A 159 -7.91 4.57 -2.89
C LEU A 159 -7.09 3.28 -2.95
N CYS A 160 -7.76 2.13 -3.03
CA CYS A 160 -7.13 0.85 -3.34
C CYS A 160 -7.29 0.56 -4.83
N VAL A 161 -6.20 0.47 -5.57
CA VAL A 161 -6.20 0.07 -6.98
C VAL A 161 -5.73 -1.37 -7.05
N ASN A 162 -6.66 -2.28 -7.33
CA ASN A 162 -6.46 -3.72 -7.29
C ASN A 162 -6.77 -4.33 -8.66
N ARG A 163 -6.02 -5.36 -9.07
CA ARG A 163 -6.32 -6.15 -10.25
C ARG A 163 -7.22 -7.33 -9.87
N ASP A 164 -8.10 -7.73 -10.79
CA ASP A 164 -9.03 -8.84 -10.56
C ASP A 164 -8.31 -10.20 -10.50
N ASP A 165 -7.15 -10.31 -11.14
CA ASP A 165 -6.32 -11.52 -11.23
C ASP A 165 -5.17 -11.55 -10.19
N ASP A 166 -5.09 -10.55 -9.31
CA ASP A 166 -4.12 -10.51 -8.21
C ASP A 166 -4.71 -11.04 -6.90
N MET A 167 -4.36 -12.27 -6.56
CA MET A 167 -4.86 -12.96 -5.36
C MET A 167 -4.52 -12.25 -4.05
N VAL A 168 -3.43 -11.48 -4.00
CA VAL A 168 -3.00 -10.74 -2.79
C VAL A 168 -4.09 -9.77 -2.36
N CYS A 169 -4.79 -9.18 -3.32
CA CYS A 169 -5.84 -8.21 -3.07
C CYS A 169 -7.05 -8.77 -2.31
N ASP A 170 -7.18 -10.10 -2.24
CA ASP A 170 -8.28 -10.76 -1.56
C ASP A 170 -7.91 -11.39 -0.21
N LEU A 171 -6.67 -11.19 0.23
CA LEU A 171 -6.15 -11.75 1.47
C LEU A 171 -6.03 -10.72 2.61
N PRO A 172 -6.25 -11.15 3.86
CA PRO A 172 -6.93 -12.38 4.27
C PRO A 172 -8.42 -12.37 3.87
N GLY A 173 -8.99 -13.56 3.60
CA GLY A 173 -10.32 -13.69 2.97
C GLY A 173 -11.47 -13.07 3.76
N THR A 174 -11.42 -13.12 5.08
CA THR A 174 -12.48 -12.59 5.98
C THR A 174 -12.24 -11.13 6.40
N PHE A 175 -11.15 -10.52 5.93
CA PHE A 175 -10.83 -9.11 6.18
C PHE A 175 -11.36 -8.21 5.06
N HIS A 176 -11.31 -6.91 5.28
CA HIS A 176 -11.84 -5.89 4.39
C HIS A 176 -10.79 -4.82 4.10
N HIS A 177 -10.87 -4.23 2.92
CA HIS A 177 -10.13 -3.00 2.63
C HIS A 177 -10.65 -1.82 3.47
N MET A 178 -9.79 -0.86 3.71
CA MET A 178 -10.15 0.46 4.19
C MET A 178 -10.03 1.44 3.02
N GLY A 179 -11.17 1.95 2.56
CA GLY A 179 -11.19 2.92 1.47
C GLY A 179 -12.03 2.50 0.28
N ARG A 180 -11.95 3.32 -0.76
CA ARG A 180 -12.57 3.05 -2.06
C ARG A 180 -11.71 2.03 -2.82
N VAL A 181 -12.32 0.94 -3.26
CA VAL A 181 -11.63 -0.08 -4.06
C VAL A 181 -12.00 0.10 -5.53
N HIS A 182 -10.98 0.32 -6.36
CA HIS A 182 -11.08 0.23 -7.81
C HIS A 182 -10.52 -1.12 -8.24
N ARG A 183 -11.40 -1.98 -8.79
CA ARG A 183 -11.03 -3.26 -9.39
C ARG A 183 -10.73 -3.04 -10.87
N ALA A 184 -9.47 -3.23 -11.24
CA ALA A 184 -9.02 -3.07 -12.61
C ALA A 184 -8.94 -4.42 -13.30
N ARG A 185 -9.72 -4.58 -14.36
CA ARG A 185 -9.68 -5.78 -15.21
C ARG A 185 -8.58 -5.62 -16.25
N ALA A 186 -7.63 -6.55 -16.29
CA ALA A 186 -6.62 -6.59 -17.35
C ALA A 186 -7.27 -7.03 -18.69
N ALA A 187 -6.91 -6.39 -19.79
CA ALA A 187 -7.39 -6.76 -21.14
C ALA A 187 -6.95 -8.18 -21.54
N ARG A 188 -5.82 -8.66 -21.01
CA ARG A 188 -5.34 -10.05 -21.13
C ARG A 188 -4.69 -10.46 -19.80
N SER A 189 -5.18 -11.55 -19.22
CA SER A 189 -4.48 -12.25 -18.15
C SER A 189 -3.25 -12.91 -18.75
N VAL A 190 -2.08 -12.53 -18.29
CA VAL A 190 -0.83 -13.27 -18.57
C VAL A 190 -0.71 -14.30 -17.46
N PHE A 191 -0.40 -15.55 -17.80
CA PHE A 191 -0.23 -16.62 -16.82
C PHE A 191 0.78 -16.24 -15.71
N GLY A 192 0.31 -16.19 -14.48
CA GLY A 192 1.10 -15.91 -13.28
C GLY A 192 0.49 -14.83 -12.39
N PRO A 193 0.88 -14.75 -11.12
CA PRO A 193 0.41 -13.70 -10.22
C PRO A 193 1.00 -12.35 -10.68
N ASP A 194 0.20 -11.57 -11.37
CA ASP A 194 0.57 -10.26 -11.92
C ASP A 194 0.58 -9.17 -10.84
N HIS A 195 1.32 -9.44 -9.77
CA HIS A 195 1.42 -8.58 -8.59
C HIS A 195 2.42 -7.42 -8.74
N SER A 196 3.20 -7.39 -9.83
CA SER A 196 4.26 -6.37 -10.00
C SER A 196 3.70 -5.00 -10.40
N MET A 197 4.33 -3.93 -9.91
CA MET A 197 3.96 -2.55 -10.28
C MET A 197 4.07 -2.29 -11.80
N LYS A 198 4.93 -2.99 -12.51
CA LYS A 198 5.02 -2.91 -13.99
C LYS A 198 3.67 -3.26 -14.65
N HIS A 199 3.01 -4.32 -14.18
CA HIS A 199 1.70 -4.73 -14.69
C HIS A 199 0.58 -3.81 -14.21
N TYR A 200 0.65 -3.32 -12.98
CA TYR A 200 -0.27 -2.33 -12.46
C TYR A 200 -0.26 -1.04 -13.26
N ARG A 201 0.92 -0.53 -13.62
CA ARG A 201 1.05 0.68 -14.47
C ARG A 201 0.35 0.52 -15.80
N LYS A 202 0.55 -0.62 -16.47
CA LYS A 202 -0.10 -0.91 -17.75
C LYS A 202 -1.63 -0.90 -17.61
N VAL A 203 -2.16 -1.57 -16.59
CA VAL A 203 -3.62 -1.60 -16.35
C VAL A 203 -4.16 -0.23 -15.98
N ILE A 204 -3.44 0.56 -15.19
CA ILE A 204 -3.82 1.95 -14.86
C ILE A 204 -3.93 2.79 -16.14
N ASP A 205 -2.97 2.67 -17.07
CA ASP A 205 -3.00 3.38 -18.35
C ASP A 205 -4.24 3.00 -19.18
N GLU A 206 -4.54 1.71 -19.28
CA GLU A 206 -5.72 1.18 -19.98
C GLU A 206 -7.02 1.69 -19.33
N GLN A 207 -7.14 1.62 -17.99
CA GLN A 207 -8.31 2.05 -17.24
C GLN A 207 -8.56 3.57 -17.33
N GLN A 208 -7.51 4.38 -17.35
CA GLN A 208 -7.64 5.82 -17.52
C GLN A 208 -7.99 6.20 -18.94
N THR A 209 -7.41 5.54 -19.94
CA THR A 209 -7.76 5.74 -21.36
C THR A 209 -9.21 5.35 -21.64
N GLY A 210 -9.70 4.29 -21.02
CA GLY A 210 -11.10 3.86 -21.11
C GLY A 210 -12.08 4.66 -20.23
N GLY A 211 -11.62 5.66 -19.47
CA GLY A 211 -12.47 6.49 -18.60
C GLY A 211 -12.98 5.80 -17.34
N HIS A 212 -12.43 4.62 -17.01
CA HIS A 212 -12.87 3.82 -15.86
C HIS A 212 -12.15 4.19 -14.55
N LEU A 213 -10.98 4.83 -14.64
CA LEU A 213 -10.21 5.30 -13.49
C LEU A 213 -9.90 6.80 -13.65
N HIS A 214 -10.14 7.58 -12.61
CA HIS A 214 -9.80 9.02 -12.59
C HIS A 214 -8.30 9.25 -12.74
N ARG A 215 -7.92 10.44 -13.24
CA ARG A 215 -6.49 10.79 -13.34
C ARG A 215 -5.87 11.13 -11.99
N HIS A 216 -6.63 11.72 -11.09
CA HIS A 216 -6.16 12.23 -9.81
C HIS A 216 -6.93 11.62 -8.65
N TRP A 217 -6.26 11.55 -7.49
CA TRP A 217 -6.84 11.18 -6.22
C TRP A 217 -6.48 12.23 -5.14
N PRO A 218 -7.40 12.63 -4.27
CA PRO A 218 -8.86 12.42 -4.35
C PRO A 218 -9.47 12.97 -5.63
N SER A 219 -10.54 12.34 -6.12
CA SER A 219 -11.25 12.72 -7.37
C SER A 219 -12.23 13.87 -7.12
#